data_f33e1f36ad7fb67d6ffd265b3d5370f1
#
_entry.id   f33e1f36ad7fb67d6ffd265b3d5370f1
#
_cell.length_a   1.000
_cell.length_b   1.000
_cell.length_c   1.000
_cell.angle_alpha   90.00
_cell.angle_beta   90.00
_cell.angle_gamma   90.00
#
_symmetry.space_group_name_H-M   'P 1'
#
loop_
_entity.id
_entity.type
_entity.pdbx_description
1 polymer ?
#
loop_
_entity_poly.entity_id
_entity_poly.type
_entity_poly.pdbx_seq_one_letter_code
_entity_poly.pdbx_strand_id
1 'polypeptide(L)'
;MVGSFSLSIILFLAFSTAVEFMHHAIRPLKPYTPDISIVSPDNSCSVNRDLARLLQDNKSVKRVYGRMFAYNLPVRIGSQEKEINLVSYEENQFNWSKGMLLEGSVTSAQNDPNAILTVHHADNPLQLGDTFEMKDGRRLTVAGILSDSPFSQVNGVETIICSEPLFRELTGETNYTILDVHLTKQATEEDVNAIRRAAGANVIFSDRRSSNDEARGAYYSFALFVYGFLILIALITVFNIINSIAMSVSARIRQYGSMRAIGMSNRQLVRMIAAEAATYAICGSITGCVLGLPTHKFLYENLVTSRWGDL
;
A
#
# COMPACT_ATOMS: atom_id res chain seq x y z
N MET A 1 4.15 -19.59 31.92
CA MET A 1 4.54 -20.07 30.59
C MET A 1 3.55 -19.75 29.49
N VAL A 2 2.31 -20.28 29.52
CA VAL A 2 1.27 -20.04 28.49
C VAL A 2 1.08 -18.54 28.25
N GLY A 3 0.93 -17.73 29.30
CA GLY A 3 0.70 -16.27 29.16
C GLY A 3 1.83 -15.52 28.47
N SER A 4 3.10 -15.82 28.75
CA SER A 4 4.24 -15.17 28.06
C SER A 4 4.26 -15.51 26.58
N PHE A 5 3.98 -16.75 26.23
CA PHE A 5 3.96 -17.21 24.85
C PHE A 5 2.77 -16.59 24.08
N SER A 6 1.59 -16.57 24.70
CA SER A 6 0.40 -15.91 24.12
C SER A 6 0.62 -14.42 23.89
N LEU A 7 1.23 -13.72 24.87
CA LEU A 7 1.53 -12.30 24.75
C LEU A 7 2.51 -12.02 23.58
N SER A 8 3.52 -12.87 23.39
CA SER A 8 4.45 -12.73 22.26
C SER A 8 3.76 -12.86 20.92
N ILE A 9 2.81 -13.79 20.78
CA ILE A 9 2.03 -13.94 19.54
C ILE A 9 1.13 -12.71 19.29
N ILE A 10 0.45 -12.23 20.33
CA ILE A 10 -0.41 -11.03 20.23
C ILE A 10 0.42 -9.82 19.79
N LEU A 11 1.58 -9.60 20.41
CA LEU A 11 2.48 -8.50 20.05
C LEU A 11 3.01 -8.65 18.62
N PHE A 12 3.39 -9.88 18.23
CA PHE A 12 3.83 -10.14 16.85
C PHE A 12 2.76 -9.73 15.84
N LEU A 13 1.52 -10.15 16.02
CA LEU A 13 0.42 -9.83 15.14
C LEU A 13 0.11 -8.31 15.12
N ALA A 14 0.12 -7.65 16.28
CA ALA A 14 -0.12 -6.22 16.38
C ALA A 14 0.97 -5.39 15.69
N PHE A 15 2.25 -5.71 15.91
CA PHE A 15 3.37 -5.02 15.26
C PHE A 15 3.48 -5.32 13.76
N SER A 16 3.10 -6.51 13.33
CA SER A 16 3.00 -6.86 11.91
C SER A 16 2.02 -5.93 11.19
N THR A 17 0.86 -5.64 11.80
CA THR A 17 -0.11 -4.67 11.26
C THR A 17 0.49 -3.26 11.12
N ALA A 18 1.33 -2.83 12.08
CA ALA A 18 1.98 -1.53 12.01
C ALA A 18 2.98 -1.43 10.84
N VAL A 19 3.74 -2.49 10.55
CA VAL A 19 4.64 -2.54 9.38
C VAL A 19 3.84 -2.53 8.09
N GLU A 20 2.75 -3.28 8.03
CA GLU A 20 1.83 -3.32 6.88
C GLU A 20 1.23 -1.93 6.61
N PHE A 21 0.69 -1.28 7.66
CA PHE A 21 0.22 0.10 7.56
C PHE A 21 1.28 1.05 7.00
N MET A 22 2.51 1.00 7.52
CA MET A 22 3.60 1.84 7.03
C MET A 22 3.96 1.54 5.57
N HIS A 23 3.91 0.28 5.16
CA HIS A 23 4.14 -0.11 3.76
C HIS A 23 3.08 0.49 2.82
N HIS A 24 1.82 0.53 3.24
CA HIS A 24 0.75 1.17 2.45
C HIS A 24 0.84 2.70 2.48
N ALA A 25 1.20 3.29 3.61
CA ALA A 25 1.27 4.74 3.79
C ALA A 25 2.45 5.40 3.04
N ILE A 26 3.57 4.69 2.87
CA ILE A 26 4.79 5.27 2.27
C ILE A 26 4.79 5.11 0.75
N ARG A 27 4.36 6.15 0.05
CA ARG A 27 4.30 6.22 -1.43
C ARG A 27 5.63 5.90 -2.14
N PRO A 28 6.84 6.35 -1.67
CA PRO A 28 8.11 6.03 -2.32
C PRO A 28 8.45 4.54 -2.46
N LEU A 29 7.73 3.65 -1.76
CA LEU A 29 7.85 2.20 -1.95
C LEU A 29 7.06 1.67 -3.14
N LYS A 30 6.14 2.45 -3.68
CA LYS A 30 5.25 2.02 -4.75
C LYS A 30 5.90 2.19 -6.13
N PRO A 31 5.60 1.29 -7.10
CA PRO A 31 6.24 1.29 -8.41
C PRO A 31 5.88 2.49 -9.30
N TYR A 32 4.87 3.25 -8.92
CA TYR A 32 4.40 4.42 -9.65
C TYR A 32 4.94 5.75 -9.10
N THR A 33 5.77 5.73 -8.03
CA THR A 33 6.35 6.96 -7.48
C THR A 33 7.48 7.45 -8.38
N PRO A 34 7.37 8.66 -8.95
CA PRO A 34 8.38 9.17 -9.88
C PRO A 34 9.63 9.65 -9.16
N ASP A 35 10.75 9.65 -9.89
CA ASP A 35 11.98 10.30 -9.48
C ASP A 35 11.94 11.81 -9.75
N ILE A 36 11.30 12.21 -10.84
CA ILE A 36 11.10 13.61 -11.23
C ILE A 36 9.63 13.82 -11.60
N SER A 37 9.05 14.92 -11.15
CA SER A 37 7.74 15.40 -11.60
C SER A 37 7.86 16.78 -12.25
N ILE A 38 7.32 16.92 -13.44
CA ILE A 38 7.21 18.17 -14.19
C ILE A 38 5.74 18.57 -14.18
N VAL A 39 5.41 19.64 -13.50
CA VAL A 39 4.02 20.01 -13.17
C VAL A 39 3.70 21.38 -13.74
N SER A 40 2.50 21.54 -14.27
CA SER A 40 1.94 22.83 -14.65
C SER A 40 1.82 23.76 -13.42
N PRO A 41 2.25 25.02 -13.51
CA PRO A 41 2.22 25.94 -12.37
C PRO A 41 0.82 26.27 -11.85
N ASP A 42 -0.16 26.25 -12.75
CA ASP A 42 -1.55 26.62 -12.51
C ASP A 42 -2.52 25.41 -12.49
N ASN A 43 -1.98 24.20 -12.46
CA ASN A 43 -2.72 22.95 -12.57
C ASN A 43 -3.53 22.79 -13.87
N SER A 44 -3.27 23.60 -14.90
CA SER A 44 -3.83 23.43 -16.23
C SER A 44 -3.11 22.33 -17.02
N CYS A 45 -3.65 21.95 -18.18
CA CYS A 45 -2.99 21.06 -19.11
C CYS A 45 -1.99 21.84 -20.00
N SER A 46 -0.90 22.37 -19.41
CA SER A 46 0.08 23.22 -20.10
C SER A 46 1.44 22.55 -20.33
N VAL A 47 1.71 21.38 -19.75
CA VAL A 47 2.96 20.63 -20.00
C VAL A 47 2.90 19.97 -21.37
N ASN A 48 3.79 20.40 -22.26
CA ASN A 48 3.78 19.95 -23.66
C ASN A 48 3.92 18.42 -23.76
N ARG A 49 3.02 17.82 -24.53
CA ARG A 49 3.01 16.38 -24.79
C ARG A 49 4.25 15.87 -25.49
N ASP A 50 4.84 16.67 -26.39
CA ASP A 50 6.04 16.27 -27.14
C ASP A 50 7.26 16.09 -26.21
N LEU A 51 7.25 16.77 -25.05
CA LEU A 51 8.26 16.56 -24.03
C LEU A 51 8.29 15.10 -23.54
N ALA A 52 7.14 14.44 -23.41
CA ALA A 52 7.08 13.04 -22.99
C ALA A 52 7.82 12.12 -23.98
N ARG A 53 7.65 12.35 -25.28
CA ARG A 53 8.36 11.61 -26.35
C ARG A 53 9.85 11.87 -26.31
N LEU A 54 10.23 13.14 -26.21
CA LEU A 54 11.65 13.54 -26.12
C LEU A 54 12.35 12.88 -24.92
N LEU A 55 11.69 12.86 -23.77
CA LEU A 55 12.25 12.27 -22.56
C LEU A 55 12.28 10.73 -22.61
N GLN A 56 11.31 10.09 -23.25
CA GLN A 56 11.26 8.63 -23.39
C GLN A 56 12.44 8.09 -24.23
N ASP A 57 12.95 8.87 -25.18
CA ASP A 57 14.11 8.50 -26.00
C ASP A 57 15.46 8.70 -25.29
N ASN A 58 15.45 9.29 -24.10
CA ASN A 58 16.67 9.51 -23.30
C ASN A 58 17.10 8.21 -22.59
N LYS A 59 18.37 7.81 -22.76
CA LYS A 59 18.93 6.58 -22.17
C LYS A 59 18.91 6.53 -20.65
N SER A 60 18.92 7.69 -19.99
CA SER A 60 18.87 7.82 -18.53
C SER A 60 17.44 7.76 -17.99
N VAL A 61 16.43 7.73 -18.86
CA VAL A 61 15.02 7.64 -18.53
C VAL A 61 14.55 6.20 -18.72
N LYS A 62 13.99 5.64 -17.67
CA LYS A 62 13.39 4.29 -17.69
C LYS A 62 11.96 4.32 -18.22
N ARG A 63 11.20 5.35 -17.84
CA ARG A 63 9.78 5.49 -18.18
C ARG A 63 9.34 6.93 -17.99
N VAL A 64 8.44 7.37 -18.86
CA VAL A 64 7.71 8.64 -18.74
C VAL A 64 6.23 8.33 -18.79
N TYR A 65 5.43 9.01 -17.99
CA TYR A 65 3.97 8.91 -18.03
C TYR A 65 3.33 10.24 -17.65
N GLY A 66 2.27 10.57 -18.36
CA GLY A 66 1.56 11.82 -18.20
C GLY A 66 0.19 11.65 -17.54
N ARG A 67 -0.31 12.73 -16.98
CA ARG A 67 -1.68 12.84 -16.48
C ARG A 67 -2.25 14.19 -16.82
N MET A 68 -3.52 14.17 -17.17
CA MET A 68 -4.32 15.38 -17.37
C MET A 68 -5.34 15.42 -16.23
N PHE A 69 -5.57 16.61 -15.69
CA PHE A 69 -6.56 16.88 -14.66
C PHE A 69 -7.53 17.94 -15.12
N ALA A 70 -8.81 17.72 -14.88
CA ALA A 70 -9.84 18.73 -15.00
C ALA A 70 -10.63 18.77 -13.70
N TYR A 71 -10.71 19.94 -13.10
CA TYR A 71 -11.29 20.13 -11.77
C TYR A 71 -12.69 20.70 -11.86
N ASN A 72 -13.55 20.32 -10.90
CA ASN A 72 -14.89 20.88 -10.71
C ASN A 72 -15.76 20.79 -11.98
N LEU A 73 -15.67 19.68 -12.70
CA LEU A 73 -16.52 19.45 -13.87
C LEU A 73 -17.95 19.19 -13.44
N PRO A 74 -18.94 19.95 -13.95
CA PRO A 74 -20.33 19.72 -13.60
C PRO A 74 -20.86 18.45 -14.28
N VAL A 75 -21.48 17.59 -13.46
CA VAL A 75 -22.10 16.32 -13.89
C VAL A 75 -23.47 16.19 -13.25
N ARG A 76 -24.33 15.36 -13.87
CA ARG A 76 -25.62 15.00 -13.31
C ARG A 76 -25.62 13.53 -12.86
N ILE A 77 -25.72 13.32 -11.54
CA ILE A 77 -25.84 12.01 -10.92
C ILE A 77 -27.28 11.86 -10.44
N GLY A 78 -28.06 11.03 -11.13
CA GLY A 78 -29.50 10.94 -10.91
C GLY A 78 -30.21 12.27 -11.20
N SER A 79 -30.81 12.88 -10.15
CA SER A 79 -31.48 14.18 -10.24
C SER A 79 -30.65 15.36 -9.71
N GLN A 80 -29.43 15.12 -9.24
CA GLN A 80 -28.58 16.13 -8.63
C GLN A 80 -27.45 16.55 -9.55
N GLU A 81 -27.20 17.85 -9.62
CA GLU A 81 -25.97 18.41 -10.19
C GLU A 81 -24.88 18.33 -9.13
N LYS A 82 -23.73 17.77 -9.51
CA LYS A 82 -22.53 17.67 -8.67
C LYS A 82 -21.30 18.06 -9.47
N GLU A 83 -20.22 18.32 -8.77
CA GLU A 83 -18.91 18.53 -9.38
C GLU A 83 -18.04 17.30 -9.18
N ILE A 84 -17.24 16.99 -10.19
CA ILE A 84 -16.24 15.91 -10.14
C ILE A 84 -14.86 16.43 -10.57
N ASN A 85 -13.84 15.74 -10.14
CA ASN A 85 -12.49 15.86 -10.68
C ASN A 85 -12.25 14.71 -11.65
N LEU A 86 -11.85 15.02 -12.87
CA LEU A 86 -11.53 14.04 -13.90
C LEU A 86 -10.01 13.92 -14.05
N VAL A 87 -9.53 12.68 -14.08
CA VAL A 87 -8.10 12.35 -14.20
C VAL A 87 -7.92 11.38 -15.35
N SER A 88 -6.96 11.64 -16.23
CA SER A 88 -6.60 10.70 -17.28
C SER A 88 -5.58 9.67 -16.81
N TYR A 89 -5.78 8.41 -17.20
CA TYR A 89 -4.79 7.36 -17.06
C TYR A 89 -4.33 6.85 -18.43
N GLU A 90 -3.05 6.57 -18.53
CA GLU A 90 -2.47 5.79 -19.61
C GLU A 90 -2.34 4.31 -19.21
N GLU A 91 -1.84 3.48 -20.10
CA GLU A 91 -1.73 2.03 -19.90
C GLU A 91 -0.98 1.61 -18.62
N ASN A 92 0.13 2.29 -18.31
CA ASN A 92 0.92 1.97 -17.10
C ASN A 92 0.13 2.22 -15.82
N GLN A 93 -0.62 3.32 -15.79
CA GLN A 93 -1.42 3.71 -14.61
C GLN A 93 -2.59 2.75 -14.41
N PHE A 94 -3.26 2.33 -15.47
CA PHE A 94 -4.26 1.26 -15.40
C PHE A 94 -3.66 -0.06 -14.90
N ASN A 95 -2.46 -0.43 -15.39
CA ASN A 95 -1.80 -1.65 -14.93
C ASN A 95 -1.44 -1.60 -13.44
N TRP A 96 -0.99 -0.45 -12.93
CA TRP A 96 -0.73 -0.28 -11.49
C TRP A 96 -2.03 -0.30 -10.65
N SER A 97 -3.11 0.22 -11.19
CA SER A 97 -4.41 0.26 -10.51
C SER A 97 -5.04 -1.12 -10.33
N LYS A 98 -4.62 -2.14 -11.08
CA LYS A 98 -5.11 -3.52 -10.91
C LYS A 98 -4.89 -4.05 -9.49
N GLY A 99 -3.79 -3.64 -8.83
CA GLY A 99 -3.51 -4.00 -7.44
C GLY A 99 -4.30 -3.20 -6.40
N MET A 100 -5.10 -2.24 -6.83
CA MET A 100 -5.93 -1.38 -5.97
C MET A 100 -7.42 -1.58 -6.23
N LEU A 101 -7.78 -2.51 -7.09
CA LEU A 101 -9.17 -2.76 -7.46
C LEU A 101 -9.91 -3.44 -6.32
N LEU A 102 -10.96 -2.82 -5.82
CA LEU A 102 -11.90 -3.40 -4.86
C LEU A 102 -13.02 -4.15 -5.58
N GLU A 103 -13.63 -3.51 -6.56
CA GLU A 103 -14.77 -4.05 -7.30
C GLU A 103 -14.71 -3.71 -8.79
N GLY A 104 -15.26 -4.56 -9.64
CA GLY A 104 -15.39 -4.32 -11.08
C GLY A 104 -14.16 -4.70 -11.89
N SER A 105 -13.81 -3.89 -12.90
CA SER A 105 -12.76 -4.20 -13.86
C SER A 105 -12.01 -2.97 -14.34
N VAL A 106 -10.70 -2.92 -14.08
CA VAL A 106 -9.79 -1.89 -14.63
C VAL A 106 -9.70 -1.97 -16.15
N THR A 107 -9.72 -3.20 -16.70
CA THR A 107 -9.62 -3.43 -18.14
C THR A 107 -10.83 -2.88 -18.90
N SER A 108 -12.02 -2.94 -18.30
CA SER A 108 -13.22 -2.33 -18.89
C SER A 108 -13.08 -0.82 -18.98
N ALA A 109 -12.61 -0.15 -17.93
CA ALA A 109 -12.37 1.29 -17.93
C ALA A 109 -11.24 1.72 -18.88
N GLN A 110 -10.30 0.83 -19.18
CA GLN A 110 -9.22 1.10 -20.13
C GLN A 110 -9.70 1.04 -21.59
N ASN A 111 -10.59 0.09 -21.91
CA ASN A 111 -10.92 -0.26 -23.29
C ASN A 111 -12.28 0.28 -23.76
N ASP A 112 -13.21 0.52 -22.86
CA ASP A 112 -14.54 1.06 -23.18
C ASP A 112 -14.49 2.60 -23.11
N PRO A 113 -14.87 3.31 -24.18
CA PRO A 113 -14.84 4.77 -24.23
C PRO A 113 -15.84 5.46 -23.29
N ASN A 114 -16.77 4.73 -22.68
CA ASN A 114 -17.73 5.27 -21.73
C ASN A 114 -17.57 4.73 -20.31
N ALA A 115 -16.56 3.89 -20.07
CA ALA A 115 -16.30 3.30 -18.77
C ALA A 115 -15.24 4.10 -18.00
N ILE A 116 -15.48 4.22 -16.70
CA ILE A 116 -14.58 4.96 -15.79
C ILE A 116 -14.31 4.16 -14.52
N LEU A 117 -13.25 4.58 -13.79
CA LEU A 117 -13.03 4.13 -12.42
C LEU A 117 -13.34 5.27 -11.45
N THR A 118 -13.75 4.92 -10.25
CA THR A 118 -13.81 5.85 -9.11
C THR A 118 -12.97 5.33 -7.96
N VAL A 119 -12.75 6.18 -6.96
CA VAL A 119 -11.94 5.85 -5.78
C VAL A 119 -12.84 5.74 -4.57
N HIS A 120 -12.64 4.68 -3.79
CA HIS A 120 -13.39 4.46 -2.56
C HIS A 120 -13.06 5.52 -1.51
N HIS A 121 -14.09 6.13 -0.97
CA HIS A 121 -14.05 6.89 0.29
C HIS A 121 -15.44 6.89 0.92
N ALA A 122 -15.52 7.17 2.22
CA ALA A 122 -16.75 7.02 3.00
C ALA A 122 -17.96 7.81 2.47
N ASP A 123 -17.70 8.94 1.83
CA ASP A 123 -18.73 9.84 1.30
C ASP A 123 -18.96 9.70 -0.21
N ASN A 124 -18.29 8.75 -0.87
CA ASN A 124 -18.47 8.53 -2.31
C ASN A 124 -19.81 7.85 -2.58
N PRO A 125 -20.76 8.51 -3.25
CA PRO A 125 -22.07 7.96 -3.53
C PRO A 125 -22.07 6.98 -4.70
N LEU A 126 -20.98 6.92 -5.49
CA LEU A 126 -20.92 6.12 -6.72
C LEU A 126 -20.64 4.66 -6.39
N GLN A 127 -21.48 3.79 -6.94
CA GLN A 127 -21.36 2.33 -6.86
C GLN A 127 -21.01 1.73 -8.22
N LEU A 128 -20.57 0.47 -8.20
CA LEU A 128 -20.29 -0.26 -9.43
C LEU A 128 -21.55 -0.36 -10.32
N GLY A 129 -21.41 0.02 -11.59
CA GLY A 129 -22.50 0.01 -12.56
C GLY A 129 -23.34 1.28 -12.57
N ASP A 130 -23.13 2.21 -11.66
CA ASP A 130 -23.79 3.51 -11.69
C ASP A 130 -23.44 4.27 -12.96
N THR A 131 -24.41 5.06 -13.43
CA THR A 131 -24.25 5.91 -14.60
C THR A 131 -24.51 7.37 -14.23
N PHE A 132 -23.70 8.26 -14.79
CA PHE A 132 -23.94 9.69 -14.69
C PHE A 132 -23.77 10.37 -16.05
N GLU A 133 -24.34 11.55 -16.17
CA GLU A 133 -24.38 12.29 -17.42
C GLU A 133 -23.48 13.53 -17.34
N MET A 134 -22.56 13.63 -18.28
CA MET A 134 -21.72 14.79 -18.47
C MET A 134 -22.52 15.94 -19.08
N LYS A 135 -22.01 17.16 -19.01
CA LYS A 135 -22.69 18.37 -19.53
C LYS A 135 -22.98 18.31 -21.04
N ASP A 136 -22.18 17.56 -21.80
CA ASP A 136 -22.37 17.33 -23.24
C ASP A 136 -23.44 16.27 -23.57
N GLY A 137 -24.09 15.67 -22.55
CA GLY A 137 -25.09 14.63 -22.69
C GLY A 137 -24.53 13.20 -22.75
N ARG A 138 -23.21 13.01 -22.71
CA ARG A 138 -22.56 11.70 -22.68
C ARG A 138 -22.81 11.03 -21.34
N ARG A 139 -23.17 9.75 -21.39
CA ARG A 139 -23.31 8.92 -20.18
C ARG A 139 -22.05 8.11 -19.96
N LEU A 140 -21.52 8.19 -18.74
CA LEU A 140 -20.38 7.41 -18.29
C LEU A 140 -20.84 6.38 -17.24
N THR A 141 -20.19 5.21 -17.23
CA THR A 141 -20.55 4.09 -16.36
C THR A 141 -19.37 3.76 -15.45
N VAL A 142 -19.62 3.60 -14.16
CA VAL A 142 -18.60 3.15 -13.18
C VAL A 142 -18.31 1.67 -13.44
N ALA A 143 -17.15 1.38 -14.04
CA ALA A 143 -16.70 0.03 -14.37
C ALA A 143 -15.83 -0.58 -13.27
N GLY A 144 -15.33 0.22 -12.33
CA GLY A 144 -14.57 -0.29 -11.19
C GLY A 144 -14.34 0.75 -10.12
N ILE A 145 -14.10 0.27 -8.91
CA ILE A 145 -13.82 1.07 -7.71
C ILE A 145 -12.44 0.69 -7.21
N LEU A 146 -11.57 1.68 -7.03
CA LEU A 146 -10.22 1.53 -6.51
C LEU A 146 -10.18 1.83 -5.02
N SER A 147 -9.34 1.12 -4.26
CA SER A 147 -9.08 1.38 -2.84
C SER A 147 -8.32 2.69 -2.61
N ASP A 148 -7.48 3.08 -3.55
CA ASP A 148 -6.68 4.31 -3.50
C ASP A 148 -6.44 4.83 -4.91
N SER A 149 -6.19 6.12 -5.02
CA SER A 149 -5.64 6.70 -6.24
C SER A 149 -4.16 6.98 -6.02
N PRO A 150 -3.25 6.41 -6.84
CA PRO A 150 -1.83 6.73 -6.76
C PRO A 150 -1.54 8.21 -6.98
N PHE A 151 -2.53 8.97 -7.44
CA PHE A 151 -2.39 10.34 -7.89
C PHE A 151 -3.46 11.22 -7.22
N SER A 152 -3.05 12.00 -6.28
CA SER A 152 -3.75 13.05 -5.51
C SER A 152 -5.27 13.14 -5.66
N GLN A 153 -5.97 12.91 -4.56
CA GLN A 153 -7.38 13.26 -4.42
C GLN A 153 -7.49 14.69 -3.87
N VAL A 154 -8.47 15.42 -4.35
CA VAL A 154 -8.89 16.68 -3.71
C VAL A 154 -10.04 16.34 -2.77
N ASN A 155 -9.87 16.61 -1.47
CA ASN A 155 -10.88 16.30 -0.47
C ASN A 155 -12.23 16.95 -0.81
N GLY A 156 -13.30 16.17 -0.74
CA GLY A 156 -14.68 16.65 -0.89
C GLY A 156 -15.22 16.69 -2.32
N VAL A 157 -14.43 16.32 -3.32
CA VAL A 157 -14.88 16.23 -4.73
C VAL A 157 -14.55 14.84 -5.26
N GLU A 158 -15.54 14.19 -5.88
CA GLU A 158 -15.37 12.85 -6.43
C GLU A 158 -14.29 12.80 -7.51
N THR A 159 -13.37 11.86 -7.39
CA THR A 159 -12.33 11.64 -8.40
C THR A 159 -12.76 10.53 -9.35
N ILE A 160 -12.90 10.90 -10.61
CA ILE A 160 -13.22 10.02 -11.71
C ILE A 160 -11.97 9.81 -12.56
N ILE A 161 -11.67 8.56 -12.85
CA ILE A 161 -10.51 8.17 -13.63
C ILE A 161 -10.99 7.61 -14.97
N CYS A 162 -10.48 8.14 -16.05
CA CYS A 162 -10.83 7.71 -17.40
C CYS A 162 -9.57 7.48 -18.26
N SER A 163 -9.76 6.88 -19.42
CA SER A 163 -8.69 6.75 -20.40
C SER A 163 -8.29 8.11 -20.99
N GLU A 164 -7.04 8.24 -21.40
CA GLU A 164 -6.53 9.47 -21.99
C GLU A 164 -7.31 9.91 -23.26
N PRO A 165 -7.74 9.01 -24.17
CA PRO A 165 -8.62 9.40 -25.28
C PRO A 165 -9.95 9.98 -24.81
N LEU A 166 -10.62 9.33 -23.85
CA LEU A 166 -11.88 9.83 -23.30
C LEU A 166 -11.71 11.20 -22.63
N PHE A 167 -10.64 11.39 -21.86
CA PHE A 167 -10.36 12.69 -21.24
C PHE A 167 -10.30 13.81 -22.28
N ARG A 168 -9.57 13.58 -23.40
CA ARG A 168 -9.45 14.56 -24.47
C ARG A 168 -10.77 14.87 -25.17
N GLU A 169 -11.59 13.84 -25.38
CA GLU A 169 -12.92 14.05 -25.96
C GLU A 169 -13.82 14.90 -25.07
N LEU A 170 -13.75 14.69 -23.74
CA LEU A 170 -14.59 15.40 -22.78
C LEU A 170 -14.12 16.85 -22.51
N THR A 171 -12.81 17.10 -22.58
CA THR A 171 -12.24 18.39 -22.16
C THR A 171 -11.67 19.24 -23.32
N GLY A 172 -11.34 18.60 -24.44
CA GLY A 172 -10.62 19.25 -25.54
C GLY A 172 -9.11 19.42 -25.30
N GLU A 173 -8.61 19.02 -24.11
CA GLU A 173 -7.22 19.18 -23.72
C GLU A 173 -6.31 18.16 -24.39
N THR A 174 -5.11 18.57 -24.78
CA THR A 174 -4.13 17.70 -25.45
C THR A 174 -2.81 17.56 -24.73
N ASN A 175 -2.45 18.53 -23.91
CA ASN A 175 -1.23 18.56 -23.11
C ASN A 175 -1.46 17.95 -21.72
N TYR A 176 -0.38 17.68 -21.00
CA TYR A 176 -0.45 17.14 -19.65
C TYR A 176 -0.52 18.24 -18.58
N THR A 177 -1.14 17.93 -17.45
CA THR A 177 -1.01 18.71 -16.22
C THR A 177 0.26 18.33 -15.49
N ILE A 178 0.59 17.04 -15.48
CA ILE A 178 1.76 16.48 -14.83
C ILE A 178 2.42 15.47 -15.76
N LEU A 179 3.74 15.55 -15.86
CA LEU A 179 4.57 14.56 -16.53
C LEU A 179 5.55 14.00 -15.51
N ASP A 180 5.44 12.71 -15.23
CA ASP A 180 6.27 12.01 -14.28
C ASP A 180 7.34 11.17 -14.98
N VAL A 181 8.55 11.17 -14.43
CA VAL A 181 9.72 10.51 -15.00
C VAL A 181 10.32 9.57 -13.99
N HIS A 182 10.52 8.32 -14.41
CA HIS A 182 11.36 7.36 -13.71
C HIS A 182 12.72 7.30 -14.40
N LEU A 183 13.75 7.42 -13.60
CA LEU A 183 15.13 7.36 -14.06
C LEU A 183 15.66 5.92 -14.02
N THR A 184 16.71 5.67 -14.78
CA THR A 184 17.53 4.46 -14.64
C THR A 184 18.44 4.62 -13.40
N LYS A 185 18.91 3.50 -12.85
CA LYS A 185 19.86 3.51 -11.71
C LYS A 185 21.21 4.18 -12.01
N GLN A 186 21.50 4.39 -13.29
CA GLN A 186 22.75 4.97 -13.77
C GLN A 186 22.63 6.45 -14.10
N ALA A 187 21.44 7.04 -13.96
CA ALA A 187 21.20 8.44 -14.23
C ALA A 187 22.05 9.35 -13.31
N THR A 188 22.71 10.29 -13.93
CA THR A 188 23.60 11.24 -13.27
C THR A 188 22.91 12.58 -12.99
N GLU A 189 23.54 13.46 -12.20
CA GLU A 189 23.06 14.84 -12.02
C GLU A 189 23.03 15.63 -13.33
N GLU A 190 23.93 15.33 -14.24
CA GLU A 190 23.96 15.98 -15.55
C GLU A 190 22.74 15.60 -16.39
N ASP A 191 22.31 14.33 -16.33
CA ASP A 191 21.08 13.84 -16.98
C ASP A 191 19.85 14.56 -16.41
N VAL A 192 19.75 14.69 -15.09
CA VAL A 192 18.65 15.42 -14.45
C VAL A 192 18.62 16.88 -14.86
N ASN A 193 19.79 17.53 -14.94
CA ASN A 193 19.89 18.90 -15.42
C ASN A 193 19.54 19.03 -16.91
N ALA A 194 19.84 18.00 -17.72
CA ALA A 194 19.42 17.95 -19.11
C ALA A 194 17.88 17.86 -19.24
N ILE A 195 17.24 17.00 -18.42
CA ILE A 195 15.78 16.89 -18.35
C ILE A 195 15.16 18.21 -17.89
N ARG A 196 15.75 18.88 -16.88
CA ARG A 196 15.28 20.19 -16.39
C ARG A 196 15.35 21.26 -17.49
N ARG A 197 16.45 21.30 -18.26
CA ARG A 197 16.56 22.22 -19.40
C ARG A 197 15.53 21.95 -20.50
N ALA A 198 15.31 20.65 -20.79
CA ALA A 198 14.29 20.25 -21.78
C ALA A 198 12.87 20.60 -21.35
N ALA A 199 12.55 20.52 -20.04
CA ALA A 199 11.26 20.88 -19.48
C ALA A 199 10.97 22.39 -19.63
N GLY A 200 12.01 23.24 -19.64
CA GLY A 200 11.89 24.68 -19.76
C GLY A 200 11.55 25.41 -18.45
N ALA A 201 11.30 26.73 -18.56
CA ALA A 201 11.10 27.59 -17.39
C ALA A 201 9.62 27.72 -16.97
N ASN A 202 8.67 27.31 -17.83
CA ASN A 202 7.24 27.50 -17.59
C ASN A 202 6.58 26.31 -16.87
N VAL A 203 7.34 25.53 -16.14
CA VAL A 203 6.88 24.36 -15.39
C VAL A 203 7.52 24.32 -13.99
N ILE A 204 6.84 23.69 -13.07
CA ILE A 204 7.43 23.36 -11.76
C ILE A 204 8.17 22.04 -11.92
N PHE A 205 9.49 22.09 -11.81
CA PHE A 205 10.35 20.91 -11.84
C PHE A 205 10.66 20.42 -10.42
N SER A 206 10.17 19.26 -10.06
CA SER A 206 10.36 18.65 -8.74
C SER A 206 11.23 17.40 -8.86
N ASP A 207 12.47 17.49 -8.38
CA ASP A 207 13.35 16.34 -8.17
C ASP A 207 13.04 15.71 -6.81
N ARG A 208 12.56 14.48 -6.83
CA ARG A 208 12.10 13.75 -5.65
C ARG A 208 13.04 12.66 -5.20
N ARG A 209 14.16 12.45 -5.86
CA ARG A 209 15.09 11.35 -5.59
C ARG A 209 15.54 11.30 -4.13
N SER A 210 16.07 12.42 -3.62
CA SER A 210 16.50 12.50 -2.22
C SER A 210 15.36 12.24 -1.24
N SER A 211 14.21 12.89 -1.44
CA SER A 211 13.04 12.69 -0.58
C SER A 211 12.50 11.26 -0.63
N ASN A 212 12.51 10.63 -1.80
CA ASN A 212 12.11 9.24 -1.95
C ASN A 212 13.08 8.29 -1.21
N ASP A 213 14.38 8.54 -1.30
CA ASP A 213 15.41 7.74 -0.63
C ASP A 213 15.34 7.92 0.89
N GLU A 214 15.13 9.14 1.38
CA GLU A 214 14.90 9.42 2.80
C GLU A 214 13.66 8.67 3.33
N ALA A 215 12.54 8.73 2.60
CA ALA A 215 11.32 8.03 3.00
C ALA A 215 11.48 6.50 2.97
N ARG A 216 12.20 5.95 1.97
CA ARG A 216 12.56 4.53 1.93
C ARG A 216 13.46 4.16 3.11
N GLY A 217 14.48 4.98 3.40
CA GLY A 217 15.39 4.80 4.53
C GLY A 217 14.64 4.78 5.86
N ALA A 218 13.71 5.72 6.06
CA ALA A 218 12.87 5.78 7.25
C ALA A 218 12.01 4.51 7.41
N TYR A 219 11.40 4.02 6.32
CA TYR A 219 10.64 2.77 6.34
C TYR A 219 11.51 1.57 6.74
N TYR A 220 12.66 1.38 6.09
CA TYR A 220 13.54 0.25 6.41
C TYR A 220 14.09 0.33 7.83
N SER A 221 14.40 1.53 8.33
CA SER A 221 14.82 1.74 9.71
C SER A 221 13.71 1.38 10.70
N PHE A 222 12.47 1.79 10.42
CA PHE A 222 11.31 1.44 11.22
C PHE A 222 11.06 -0.07 11.20
N ALA A 223 11.08 -0.68 10.02
CA ALA A 223 10.88 -2.13 9.88
C ALA A 223 11.97 -2.92 10.63
N LEU A 224 13.22 -2.51 10.51
CA LEU A 224 14.34 -3.12 11.24
C LEU A 224 14.15 -3.02 12.76
N PHE A 225 13.73 -1.85 13.25
CA PHE A 225 13.43 -1.66 14.67
C PHE A 225 12.31 -2.58 15.15
N VAL A 226 11.19 -2.64 14.41
CA VAL A 226 10.04 -3.48 14.78
C VAL A 226 10.41 -4.97 14.76
N TYR A 227 11.04 -5.45 13.68
CA TYR A 227 11.45 -6.85 13.60
C TYR A 227 12.53 -7.20 14.62
N GLY A 228 13.48 -6.31 14.87
CA GLY A 228 14.49 -6.47 15.94
C GLY A 228 13.83 -6.61 17.32
N PHE A 229 12.84 -5.77 17.61
CA PHE A 229 12.08 -5.84 18.86
C PHE A 229 11.29 -7.15 18.98
N LEU A 230 10.66 -7.61 17.89
CA LEU A 230 9.96 -8.89 17.86
C LEU A 230 10.90 -10.09 18.11
N ILE A 231 12.10 -10.06 17.55
CA ILE A 231 13.13 -11.07 17.82
C ILE A 231 13.51 -11.07 19.30
N LEU A 232 13.69 -9.91 19.92
CA LEU A 232 13.99 -9.82 21.36
C LEU A 232 12.86 -10.39 22.20
N ILE A 233 11.59 -10.09 21.89
CA ILE A 233 10.44 -10.67 22.58
C ILE A 233 10.43 -12.20 22.43
N ALA A 234 10.70 -12.72 21.24
CA ALA A 234 10.78 -14.15 20.98
C ALA A 234 11.89 -14.81 21.83
N LEU A 235 13.08 -14.20 21.90
CA LEU A 235 14.19 -14.68 22.72
C LEU A 235 13.84 -14.68 24.22
N ILE A 236 13.26 -13.61 24.73
CA ILE A 236 12.79 -13.51 26.12
C ILE A 236 11.78 -14.63 26.42
N THR A 237 10.87 -14.88 25.48
CA THR A 237 9.88 -15.97 25.61
C THR A 237 10.54 -17.33 25.70
N VAL A 238 11.52 -17.61 24.82
CA VAL A 238 12.29 -18.86 24.85
C VAL A 238 13.03 -19.03 26.20
N PHE A 239 13.72 -17.96 26.67
CA PHE A 239 14.40 -18.02 27.97
C PHE A 239 13.43 -18.23 29.14
N ASN A 240 12.25 -17.59 29.11
CA ASN A 240 11.21 -17.79 30.12
C ASN A 240 10.72 -19.24 30.13
N ILE A 241 10.55 -19.89 28.97
CA ILE A 241 10.17 -21.30 28.86
C ILE A 241 11.27 -22.19 29.45
N ILE A 242 12.53 -21.98 29.06
CA ILE A 242 13.67 -22.74 29.55
C ILE A 242 13.77 -22.64 31.08
N ASN A 243 13.71 -21.41 31.61
CA ASN A 243 13.80 -21.17 33.05
C ASN A 243 12.63 -21.84 33.82
N SER A 244 11.41 -21.77 33.28
CA SER A 244 10.25 -22.38 33.90
C SER A 244 10.31 -23.89 33.87
N ILE A 245 10.83 -24.50 32.80
CA ILE A 245 11.07 -25.96 32.73
C ILE A 245 12.12 -26.35 33.74
N ALA A 246 13.23 -25.60 33.83
CA ALA A 246 14.30 -25.86 34.79
C ALA A 246 13.78 -25.84 36.25
N MET A 247 12.95 -24.85 36.58
CA MET A 247 12.30 -24.77 37.91
C MET A 247 11.33 -25.93 38.14
N SER A 248 10.50 -26.32 37.14
CA SER A 248 9.58 -27.46 37.25
C SER A 248 10.34 -28.77 37.50
N VAL A 249 11.42 -28.98 36.74
CA VAL A 249 12.29 -30.17 36.90
C VAL A 249 12.94 -30.18 38.26
N SER A 250 13.48 -29.07 38.74
CA SER A 250 14.12 -28.95 40.05
C SER A 250 13.14 -29.22 41.20
N ALA A 251 11.92 -28.73 41.10
CA ALA A 251 10.87 -28.95 42.10
C ALA A 251 10.45 -30.43 42.19
N ARG A 252 10.56 -31.18 41.09
CA ARG A 252 10.14 -32.60 41.01
C ARG A 252 11.31 -33.58 40.99
N ILE A 253 12.51 -33.17 41.37
CA ILE A 253 13.72 -33.97 41.25
C ILE A 253 13.64 -35.29 42.02
N ARG A 254 12.98 -35.30 43.19
CA ARG A 254 12.74 -36.52 43.99
C ARG A 254 11.81 -37.49 43.27
N GLN A 255 10.76 -37.01 42.61
CA GLN A 255 9.81 -37.83 41.83
C GLN A 255 10.53 -38.46 40.62
N TYR A 256 11.36 -37.72 39.93
CA TYR A 256 12.15 -38.25 38.82
C TYR A 256 13.20 -39.28 39.31
N GLY A 257 13.80 -39.05 40.49
CA GLY A 257 14.68 -40.01 41.11
C GLY A 257 13.98 -41.35 41.43
N SER A 258 12.77 -41.30 41.99
CA SER A 258 11.96 -42.51 42.28
C SER A 258 11.58 -43.24 40.98
N MET A 259 11.17 -42.55 39.95
CA MET A 259 10.84 -43.16 38.66
C MET A 259 12.05 -43.83 38.00
N ARG A 260 13.24 -43.27 38.15
CA ARG A 260 14.49 -43.89 37.68
C ARG A 260 14.85 -45.12 38.49
N ALA A 261 14.61 -45.10 39.81
CA ALA A 261 14.85 -46.27 40.67
C ALA A 261 13.96 -47.48 40.30
N ILE A 262 12.77 -47.26 39.74
CA ILE A 262 11.83 -48.25 39.24
C ILE A 262 12.17 -48.72 37.80
N GLY A 263 13.19 -48.10 37.14
CA GLY A 263 13.66 -48.52 35.82
C GLY A 263 13.38 -47.53 34.65
N MET A 264 12.95 -46.32 34.94
CA MET A 264 12.78 -45.30 33.87
C MET A 264 14.13 -44.90 33.27
N SER A 265 14.26 -44.97 31.95
CA SER A 265 15.47 -44.56 31.24
C SER A 265 15.57 -43.02 31.12
N ASN A 266 16.79 -42.49 30.98
CA ASN A 266 17.02 -41.07 30.73
C ASN A 266 16.27 -40.59 29.51
N ARG A 267 16.15 -41.37 28.46
CA ARG A 267 15.44 -41.03 27.21
C ARG A 267 13.94 -40.87 27.44
N GLN A 268 13.35 -41.67 28.30
CA GLN A 268 11.94 -41.56 28.70
C GLN A 268 11.70 -40.30 29.51
N LEU A 269 12.59 -39.98 30.46
CA LEU A 269 12.53 -38.75 31.25
C LEU A 269 12.60 -37.51 30.38
N VAL A 270 13.57 -37.43 29.44
CA VAL A 270 13.71 -36.30 28.51
C VAL A 270 12.46 -36.16 27.64
N ARG A 271 11.90 -37.26 27.13
CA ARG A 271 10.65 -37.21 26.33
C ARG A 271 9.47 -36.70 27.14
N MET A 272 9.37 -37.07 28.41
CA MET A 272 8.29 -36.57 29.26
C MET A 272 8.39 -35.08 29.51
N ILE A 273 9.60 -34.56 29.81
CA ILE A 273 9.84 -33.12 29.98
C ILE A 273 9.58 -32.35 28.65
N ALA A 274 10.03 -32.92 27.54
CA ALA A 274 9.79 -32.34 26.23
C ALA A 274 8.28 -32.31 25.88
N ALA A 275 7.52 -33.33 26.23
CA ALA A 275 6.07 -33.35 26.03
C ALA A 275 5.36 -32.30 26.90
N GLU A 276 5.81 -32.09 28.15
CA GLU A 276 5.31 -31.01 29.02
C GLU A 276 5.57 -29.65 28.39
N ALA A 277 6.79 -29.40 27.89
CA ALA A 277 7.15 -28.18 27.20
C ALA A 277 6.30 -27.93 25.92
N ALA A 278 6.11 -29.00 25.12
CA ALA A 278 5.28 -28.93 23.91
C ALA A 278 3.82 -28.61 24.24
N THR A 279 3.28 -29.16 25.32
CA THR A 279 1.91 -28.83 25.77
C THR A 279 1.77 -27.36 26.12
N TYR A 280 2.72 -26.76 26.83
CA TYR A 280 2.70 -25.35 27.13
C TYR A 280 2.81 -24.48 25.86
N ALA A 281 3.66 -24.88 24.93
CA ALA A 281 3.82 -24.18 23.65
C ALA A 281 2.52 -24.21 22.81
N ILE A 282 1.90 -25.41 22.72
CA ILE A 282 0.62 -25.57 21.98
C ILE A 282 -0.50 -24.76 22.62
N CYS A 283 -0.69 -24.90 23.94
CA CYS A 283 -1.71 -24.13 24.66
C CYS A 283 -1.48 -22.63 24.54
N GLY A 284 -0.23 -22.18 24.65
CA GLY A 284 0.14 -20.77 24.47
C GLY A 284 -0.10 -20.26 23.07
N SER A 285 0.20 -21.07 22.04
CA SER A 285 -0.08 -20.73 20.64
C SER A 285 -1.58 -20.59 20.38
N ILE A 286 -2.38 -21.56 20.82
CA ILE A 286 -3.84 -21.53 20.65
C ILE A 286 -4.41 -20.29 21.35
N THR A 287 -4.04 -20.03 22.60
CA THR A 287 -4.51 -18.87 23.36
C THR A 287 -4.04 -17.56 22.69
N GLY A 288 -2.78 -17.50 22.23
CA GLY A 288 -2.21 -16.37 21.53
C GLY A 288 -2.92 -16.07 20.21
N CYS A 289 -3.26 -17.12 19.44
CA CYS A 289 -4.02 -16.95 18.18
C CYS A 289 -5.47 -16.56 18.45
N VAL A 290 -6.15 -17.17 19.42
CA VAL A 290 -7.56 -16.84 19.75
C VAL A 290 -7.72 -15.38 20.17
N LEU A 291 -6.76 -14.81 20.90
CA LEU A 291 -6.77 -13.42 21.32
C LEU A 291 -6.12 -12.49 20.28
N GLY A 292 -5.05 -12.95 19.65
CA GLY A 292 -4.25 -12.14 18.74
C GLY A 292 -4.91 -11.89 17.38
N LEU A 293 -5.59 -12.89 16.79
CA LEU A 293 -6.24 -12.73 15.49
C LEU A 293 -7.40 -11.72 15.52
N PRO A 294 -8.31 -11.71 16.51
CA PRO A 294 -9.31 -10.66 16.62
C PRO A 294 -8.69 -9.28 16.84
N THR A 295 -7.62 -9.18 17.64
CA THR A 295 -6.90 -7.93 17.85
C THR A 295 -6.24 -7.44 16.57
N HIS A 296 -5.58 -8.32 15.83
CA HIS A 296 -5.00 -8.03 14.52
C HIS A 296 -6.07 -7.55 13.55
N LYS A 297 -7.19 -8.28 13.43
CA LYS A 297 -8.32 -7.91 12.58
C LYS A 297 -8.86 -6.53 12.93
N PHE A 298 -9.10 -6.27 14.21
CA PHE A 298 -9.56 -4.95 14.69
C PHE A 298 -8.58 -3.82 14.32
N LEU A 299 -7.28 -4.02 14.54
CA LEU A 299 -6.27 -3.04 14.18
C LEU A 299 -6.19 -2.85 12.67
N TYR A 300 -6.23 -3.93 11.90
CA TYR A 300 -6.18 -3.89 10.44
C TYR A 300 -7.37 -3.13 9.86
N GLU A 301 -8.59 -3.45 10.29
CA GLU A 301 -9.82 -2.76 9.86
C GLU A 301 -9.78 -1.26 10.18
N ASN A 302 -9.33 -0.88 11.38
CA ASN A 302 -9.27 0.53 11.78
C ASN A 302 -8.10 1.32 11.16
N LEU A 303 -6.98 0.68 10.88
CA LEU A 303 -5.79 1.36 10.37
C LEU A 303 -5.65 1.27 8.85
N VAL A 304 -5.98 0.13 8.28
CA VAL A 304 -5.78 -0.16 6.84
C VAL A 304 -7.10 -0.07 6.10
N THR A 305 -8.06 -0.92 6.42
CA THR A 305 -9.34 -1.01 5.70
C THR A 305 -10.11 0.31 5.71
N SER A 306 -10.14 1.02 6.84
CA SER A 306 -10.82 2.32 6.93
C SER A 306 -10.26 3.40 5.99
N ARG A 307 -9.00 3.25 5.54
CA ARG A 307 -8.32 4.22 4.67
C ARG A 307 -8.24 3.78 3.22
N TRP A 308 -8.04 2.50 2.97
CA TRP A 308 -7.78 1.96 1.64
C TRP A 308 -8.80 0.91 1.17
N GLY A 309 -9.82 0.61 1.96
CA GLY A 309 -10.79 -0.44 1.69
C GLY A 309 -10.27 -1.83 2.05
N ASP A 310 -11.09 -2.85 1.79
CA ASP A 310 -10.69 -4.27 1.95
C ASP A 310 -9.73 -4.66 0.81
N LEU A 311 -8.44 -4.73 1.14
CA LEU A 311 -7.36 -5.10 0.23
C LEU A 311 -7.17 -6.62 0.17
#